data_414c6c21ce5ea022c3031789de7ec090
#
_entry.id   414c6c21ce5ea022c3031789de7ec090
#
_cell.length_a   1.000
_cell.length_b   1.000
_cell.length_c   1.000
_cell.angle_alpha   90.00
_cell.angle_beta   90.00
_cell.angle_gamma   90.00
#
_symmetry.space_group_name_H-M   'P 1'
#
loop_
_entity.id
_entity.type
_entity.pdbx_description
1 polymer ?
#
loop_
_entity_poly.entity_id
_entity_poly.type
_entity_poly.pdbx_seq_one_letter_code
_entity_poly.pdbx_strand_id
1 'polypeptide(L)'
;SDDSTSIMLEDGITDGYVILKPQYSQYLFNHGLPSWNGTAPDTSSSFKIQMRFPYGAGWSTWLTAGFWKNNIWSSYGTTSYGGGYIDYDYVKLNSYRNAWQFKVIMTRTAAELPSPTLHSLSFFVSDNQTTSLIDMNAIVNDNPAEIFIPTTFIYQYGVDPIIGGDICSPTSVSMILKSYNIEVDPYQFALDTHDPYFDMFGIWPRVVQNASEFGLDGAVTRYR
;
A
#
# COMPACT_ATOMS: atom_id res chain seq x y z
N SER A 1 24.44 13.33 7.21
CA SER A 1 24.17 11.98 7.73
C SER A 1 23.06 11.41 6.89
N ASP A 2 23.40 10.44 6.10
CA ASP A 2 22.45 9.73 5.24
C ASP A 2 21.73 8.71 6.13
N ASP A 3 20.59 9.11 6.68
CA ASP A 3 19.68 8.23 7.41
C ASP A 3 18.74 7.53 6.42
N SER A 4 19.31 6.84 5.44
CA SER A 4 18.51 5.98 4.56
C SER A 4 18.04 4.75 5.34
N THR A 5 16.85 4.84 5.88
CA THR A 5 16.16 3.75 6.61
C THR A 5 15.47 2.78 5.68
N SER A 6 15.96 2.57 4.47
CA SER A 6 15.36 1.65 3.52
C SER A 6 15.78 0.20 3.78
N ILE A 7 14.86 -0.71 3.50
CA ILE A 7 15.11 -2.16 3.50
C ILE A 7 15.48 -2.57 2.09
N MET A 8 16.58 -3.32 1.94
CA MET A 8 17.07 -3.86 0.68
C MET A 8 17.79 -5.20 0.91
N LEU A 9 17.98 -5.96 -0.15
CA LEU A 9 18.83 -7.16 -0.10
C LEU A 9 20.31 -6.77 -0.03
N GLU A 10 21.07 -7.52 0.75
CA GLU A 10 22.51 -7.42 0.75
C GLU A 10 23.12 -7.83 -0.60
N ASP A 11 24.34 -7.35 -0.88
CA ASP A 11 25.06 -7.73 -2.08
C ASP A 11 25.27 -9.25 -2.17
N GLY A 12 25.08 -9.78 -3.34
CA GLY A 12 25.22 -11.22 -3.59
C GLY A 12 24.05 -12.10 -3.13
N ILE A 13 23.04 -11.52 -2.49
CA ILE A 13 21.85 -12.26 -1.99
C ILE A 13 20.68 -12.10 -2.97
N THR A 14 20.04 -13.21 -3.35
CA THR A 14 18.89 -13.21 -4.27
C THR A 14 17.54 -13.15 -3.58
N ASP A 15 17.46 -13.59 -2.33
CA ASP A 15 16.24 -13.56 -1.53
C ASP A 15 16.53 -13.37 -0.04
N GLY A 16 15.60 -12.76 0.65
CA GLY A 16 15.72 -12.55 2.09
C GLY A 16 14.43 -12.01 2.69
N TYR A 17 14.41 -11.95 4.00
CA TYR A 17 13.31 -11.32 4.71
C TYR A 17 13.77 -10.60 5.98
N VAL A 18 12.97 -9.63 6.39
CA VAL A 18 13.09 -8.99 7.69
C VAL A 18 11.75 -9.00 8.40
N ILE A 19 11.79 -9.23 9.71
CA ILE A 19 10.62 -9.09 10.60
C ILE A 19 10.86 -7.85 11.45
N LEU A 20 9.99 -6.84 11.27
CA LEU A 20 10.08 -5.61 12.03
C LEU A 20 9.62 -5.83 13.48
N LYS A 21 10.03 -4.95 14.38
CA LYS A 21 9.53 -4.98 15.76
C LYS A 21 8.02 -4.81 15.78
N PRO A 22 7.30 -5.41 16.75
CA PRO A 22 5.88 -5.14 16.94
C PRO A 22 5.59 -3.65 17.05
N GLN A 23 4.53 -3.22 16.39
CA GLN A 23 4.01 -1.86 16.45
C GLN A 23 2.74 -1.86 17.30
N TYR A 24 2.45 -0.72 17.92
CA TYR A 24 1.33 -0.58 18.83
C TYR A 24 0.54 0.67 18.48
N SER A 25 -0.77 0.54 18.46
CA SER A 25 -1.70 1.68 18.39
C SER A 25 -2.09 2.12 19.81
N GLN A 26 -2.30 3.41 19.98
CA GLN A 26 -2.90 3.96 21.19
C GLN A 26 -4.39 3.60 21.33
N TYR A 27 -5.02 3.22 20.21
CA TYR A 27 -6.43 2.87 20.12
C TYR A 27 -6.60 1.41 19.73
N LEU A 28 -7.68 0.81 20.22
CA LEU A 28 -8.12 -0.50 19.77
C LEU A 28 -8.70 -0.38 18.36
N PHE A 29 -8.38 -1.34 17.51
CA PHE A 29 -8.87 -1.39 16.13
C PHE A 29 -9.32 -2.81 15.77
N ASN A 30 -10.22 -2.90 14.82
CA ASN A 30 -10.67 -4.16 14.22
C ASN A 30 -10.58 -4.12 12.68
N HIS A 31 -10.24 -2.96 12.10
CA HIS A 31 -9.99 -2.78 10.68
C HIS A 31 -8.69 -2.00 10.46
N GLY A 32 -8.13 -2.10 9.27
CA GLY A 32 -6.99 -1.29 8.87
C GLY A 32 -6.67 -1.40 7.39
N LEU A 33 -5.89 -0.43 6.93
CA LEU A 33 -5.42 -0.31 5.54
C LEU A 33 -3.89 -0.28 5.55
N PRO A 34 -3.22 -1.34 5.10
CA PRO A 34 -1.78 -1.32 4.92
C PRO A 34 -1.42 -0.55 3.64
N SER A 35 -0.25 0.07 3.63
CA SER A 35 0.36 0.62 2.43
C SER A 35 1.87 0.66 2.55
N TRP A 36 2.55 0.76 1.44
CA TRP A 36 4.00 0.73 1.37
C TRP A 36 4.50 1.58 0.22
N ASN A 37 5.74 2.06 0.34
CA ASN A 37 6.44 2.78 -0.71
C ASN A 37 7.82 2.15 -0.90
N GLY A 38 8.18 1.93 -2.15
CA GLY A 38 9.44 1.31 -2.50
C GLY A 38 9.69 1.37 -4.00
N THR A 39 10.76 0.76 -4.42
CA THR A 39 11.11 0.59 -5.83
C THR A 39 11.45 -0.87 -6.13
N ALA A 40 10.98 -1.36 -7.25
CA ALA A 40 11.44 -2.61 -7.84
C ALA A 40 11.93 -2.27 -9.25
N PRO A 41 13.25 -2.14 -9.45
CA PRO A 41 13.85 -1.50 -10.65
C PRO A 41 13.41 -2.11 -11.97
N ASP A 42 13.06 -3.38 -11.95
CA ASP A 42 12.58 -4.11 -13.12
C ASP A 42 11.71 -5.32 -12.72
N THR A 43 11.33 -6.11 -13.69
CA THR A 43 10.51 -7.33 -13.46
C THR A 43 11.30 -8.49 -12.83
N SER A 44 12.62 -8.35 -12.69
CA SER A 44 13.49 -9.35 -12.06
C SER A 44 13.50 -9.27 -10.54
N SER A 45 13.00 -8.18 -9.97
CA SER A 45 12.97 -7.95 -8.53
C SER A 45 11.56 -7.69 -8.02
N SER A 46 11.31 -8.04 -6.77
CA SER A 46 10.01 -7.85 -6.14
C SER A 46 10.09 -7.91 -4.62
N PHE A 47 9.06 -7.39 -3.97
CA PHE A 47 8.87 -7.58 -2.54
C PHE A 47 7.42 -7.93 -2.20
N LYS A 48 7.27 -8.62 -1.08
CA LYS A 48 5.99 -9.03 -0.50
C LYS A 48 5.90 -8.57 0.94
N ILE A 49 4.77 -7.97 1.27
CA ILE A 49 4.43 -7.52 2.62
C ILE A 49 3.49 -8.52 3.27
N GLN A 50 3.87 -8.97 4.46
CA GLN A 50 3.05 -9.81 5.31
C GLN A 50 2.82 -9.12 6.66
N MET A 51 1.67 -9.41 7.26
CA MET A 51 1.30 -8.92 8.59
C MET A 51 0.85 -10.07 9.47
N ARG A 52 0.98 -9.87 10.78
CA ARG A 52 0.36 -10.73 11.79
C ARG A 52 -0.14 -9.90 12.98
N PHE A 53 -1.08 -10.48 13.70
CA PHE A 53 -1.79 -9.84 14.80
C PHE A 53 -1.73 -10.71 16.05
N PRO A 54 -1.83 -10.14 17.26
CA PRO A 54 -1.97 -10.93 18.49
C PRO A 54 -3.12 -11.92 18.40
N TYR A 55 -2.87 -13.19 18.73
CA TYR A 55 -3.86 -14.25 18.70
C TYR A 55 -3.56 -15.31 19.76
N GLY A 56 -4.52 -15.60 20.64
CA GLY A 56 -4.29 -16.46 21.79
C GLY A 56 -3.18 -15.90 22.70
N ALA A 57 -2.26 -16.75 23.09
CA ALA A 57 -1.09 -16.36 23.90
C ALA A 57 0.10 -15.86 23.05
N GLY A 58 -0.06 -15.70 21.74
CA GLY A 58 1.03 -15.34 20.83
C GLY A 58 0.57 -14.50 19.65
N TRP A 59 1.04 -14.86 18.47
CA TRP A 59 0.76 -14.18 17.20
C TRP A 59 0.02 -15.12 16.24
N SER A 60 -0.77 -14.54 15.35
CA SER A 60 -1.36 -15.27 14.23
C SER A 60 -0.28 -15.83 13.29
N THR A 61 -0.68 -16.69 12.36
CA THR A 61 0.09 -16.94 11.15
C THR A 61 0.33 -15.63 10.38
N TRP A 62 1.33 -15.63 9.51
CA TRP A 62 1.59 -14.50 8.62
C TRP A 62 0.52 -14.46 7.53
N LEU A 63 -0.11 -13.29 7.39
CA LEU A 63 -1.09 -12.98 6.35
C LEU A 63 -0.43 -12.09 5.29
N THR A 64 -0.70 -12.32 4.02
CA THR A 64 -0.19 -11.49 2.94
C THR A 64 -1.03 -10.23 2.83
N ALA A 65 -0.40 -9.07 3.03
CA ALA A 65 -1.01 -7.76 2.82
C ALA A 65 -0.91 -7.32 1.35
N GLY A 66 0.13 -7.76 0.65
CA GLY A 66 0.31 -7.49 -0.76
C GLY A 66 1.72 -7.80 -1.25
N PHE A 67 1.93 -7.52 -2.51
CA PHE A 67 3.21 -7.69 -3.19
C PHE A 67 3.35 -6.65 -4.29
N TRP A 68 4.59 -6.42 -4.70
CA TRP A 68 4.91 -5.56 -5.81
C TRP A 68 5.81 -6.28 -6.81
N LYS A 69 5.51 -6.12 -8.12
CA LYS A 69 6.06 -6.88 -9.23
C LYS A 69 5.66 -8.37 -9.15
N ASN A 70 4.49 -8.66 -9.62
CA ASN A 70 3.79 -9.93 -9.45
C ASN A 70 4.29 -11.08 -10.34
N ASN A 71 5.18 -10.83 -11.29
CA ASN A 71 5.76 -11.87 -12.14
C ASN A 71 6.65 -12.86 -11.36
N ILE A 72 7.14 -12.50 -10.17
CA ILE A 72 7.88 -13.40 -9.28
C ILE A 72 6.92 -14.09 -8.28
N TRP A 73 5.82 -13.45 -7.93
CA TRP A 73 4.82 -13.96 -7.02
C TRP A 73 3.59 -14.42 -7.79
N SER A 74 3.24 -15.68 -7.69
CA SER A 74 1.93 -16.15 -8.14
C SER A 74 0.84 -15.56 -7.23
N SER A 75 -0.40 -15.56 -7.72
CA SER A 75 -1.56 -14.97 -7.03
C SER A 75 -1.65 -15.27 -5.53
N TYR A 76 -2.29 -14.35 -4.82
CA TYR A 76 -2.54 -14.51 -3.40
C TYR A 76 -4.02 -14.48 -3.18
N GLY A 77 -4.91 -14.48 -3.16
CA GLY A 77 -6.25 -14.35 -2.64
C GLY A 77 -6.27 -13.83 -1.20
N THR A 78 -7.43 -13.81 -0.64
CA THR A 78 -7.66 -13.51 0.77
C THR A 78 -6.86 -14.46 1.64
N THR A 79 -6.06 -13.92 2.54
CA THR A 79 -5.32 -14.70 3.53
C THR A 79 -5.96 -14.54 4.90
N SER A 80 -6.19 -15.65 5.62
CA SER A 80 -6.97 -15.65 6.85
C SER A 80 -6.39 -16.52 7.96
N TYR A 81 -6.87 -16.28 9.17
CA TYR A 81 -6.66 -17.11 10.34
C TYR A 81 -7.94 -17.07 11.20
N GLY A 82 -8.00 -17.79 12.31
CA GLY A 82 -9.20 -17.86 13.15
C GLY A 82 -9.66 -16.53 13.78
N GLY A 83 -8.84 -15.49 13.74
CA GLY A 83 -9.12 -14.17 14.30
C GLY A 83 -9.35 -13.06 13.29
N GLY A 84 -9.33 -13.35 11.98
CA GLY A 84 -9.53 -12.34 10.93
C GLY A 84 -8.87 -12.70 9.62
N TYR A 85 -8.86 -11.73 8.70
CA TYR A 85 -8.28 -11.90 7.36
C TYR A 85 -7.72 -10.59 6.81
N ILE A 86 -6.89 -10.72 5.80
CA ILE A 86 -6.50 -9.64 4.88
C ILE A 86 -7.03 -10.00 3.51
N ASP A 87 -7.79 -9.10 2.94
CA ASP A 87 -8.27 -9.13 1.58
C ASP A 87 -7.37 -8.25 0.69
N TYR A 88 -7.80 -7.85 -0.50
CA TYR A 88 -6.99 -7.11 -1.47
C TYR A 88 -6.35 -5.83 -0.93
N ASP A 89 -7.04 -5.05 -0.11
CA ASP A 89 -6.51 -3.76 0.37
C ASP A 89 -6.85 -3.45 1.84
N TYR A 90 -7.50 -4.36 2.56
CA TYR A 90 -7.84 -4.11 3.95
C TYR A 90 -7.74 -5.33 4.87
N VAL A 91 -7.50 -5.02 6.12
CA VAL A 91 -7.50 -5.95 7.26
C VAL A 91 -8.85 -5.91 7.93
N LYS A 92 -9.44 -7.08 8.20
CA LYS A 92 -10.62 -7.23 9.04
C LYS A 92 -10.36 -8.26 10.14
N LEU A 93 -10.55 -7.84 11.39
CA LEU A 93 -10.35 -8.67 12.56
C LEU A 93 -11.69 -8.93 13.28
N ASN A 94 -11.87 -10.15 13.75
CA ASN A 94 -13.09 -10.58 14.45
C ASN A 94 -13.18 -10.02 15.89
N SER A 95 -12.09 -9.47 16.40
CA SER A 95 -12.02 -8.82 17.70
C SER A 95 -10.94 -7.74 17.69
N TYR A 96 -11.09 -6.80 18.62
CA TYR A 96 -10.18 -5.67 18.75
C TYR A 96 -8.75 -6.08 19.05
N ARG A 97 -7.81 -5.35 18.46
CA ARG A 97 -6.37 -5.44 18.68
C ARG A 97 -5.79 -4.03 18.87
N ASN A 98 -4.60 -3.98 19.42
CA ASN A 98 -3.82 -2.74 19.53
C ASN A 98 -2.38 -2.92 19.02
N ALA A 99 -2.08 -4.06 18.42
CA ALA A 99 -0.73 -4.35 17.93
C ALA A 99 -0.76 -5.12 16.61
N TRP A 100 0.32 -4.98 15.85
CA TRP A 100 0.61 -5.75 14.64
C TRP A 100 2.11 -5.88 14.43
N GLN A 101 2.50 -6.73 13.52
CA GLN A 101 3.88 -6.87 13.11
C GLN A 101 3.97 -7.07 11.60
N PHE A 102 4.92 -6.42 10.96
CA PHE A 102 5.23 -6.60 9.56
C PHE A 102 6.37 -7.59 9.34
N LYS A 103 6.31 -8.30 8.22
CA LYS A 103 7.41 -9.04 7.62
C LYS A 103 7.51 -8.62 6.15
N VAL A 104 8.72 -8.27 5.75
CA VAL A 104 9.05 -7.92 4.36
C VAL A 104 9.88 -9.05 3.78
N ILE A 105 9.48 -9.57 2.64
CA ILE A 105 10.22 -10.59 1.89
C ILE A 105 10.62 -9.95 0.58
N MET A 106 11.89 -10.04 0.21
CA MET A 106 12.45 -9.47 -1.01
C MET A 106 13.09 -10.55 -1.86
N THR A 107 12.99 -10.40 -3.17
CA THR A 107 13.62 -11.32 -4.12
C THR A 107 14.14 -10.57 -5.34
N ARG A 108 15.20 -11.11 -5.94
CA ARG A 108 15.66 -10.79 -7.30
C ARG A 108 16.10 -12.09 -7.99
N THR A 109 16.00 -12.14 -9.30
CA THR A 109 16.27 -13.37 -10.06
C THR A 109 17.74 -13.70 -10.16
N ALA A 110 18.63 -12.73 -9.98
CA ALA A 110 20.08 -12.93 -9.98
C ALA A 110 20.76 -11.90 -9.05
N ALA A 111 21.89 -12.29 -8.48
CA ALA A 111 22.58 -11.49 -7.46
C ALA A 111 23.17 -10.18 -7.99
N GLU A 112 23.51 -10.12 -9.27
CA GLU A 112 24.05 -8.96 -9.98
C GLU A 112 22.99 -7.93 -10.36
N LEU A 113 21.70 -8.30 -10.30
CA LEU A 113 20.59 -7.38 -10.60
C LEU A 113 20.32 -6.44 -9.42
N PRO A 114 19.75 -5.25 -9.68
CA PRO A 114 19.39 -4.32 -8.62
C PRO A 114 18.45 -4.93 -7.59
N SER A 115 18.70 -4.64 -6.32
CA SER A 115 17.78 -5.02 -5.24
C SER A 115 16.48 -4.21 -5.32
N PRO A 116 15.32 -4.80 -5.01
CA PRO A 116 14.17 -4.00 -4.63
C PRO A 116 14.49 -3.25 -3.34
N THR A 117 13.90 -2.08 -3.18
CA THR A 117 14.10 -1.22 -2.01
C THR A 117 12.73 -0.85 -1.44
N LEU A 118 12.56 -0.97 -0.14
CA LEU A 118 11.37 -0.53 0.55
C LEU A 118 11.69 0.68 1.44
N HIS A 119 11.04 1.81 1.20
CA HIS A 119 11.29 3.08 1.91
C HIS A 119 10.41 3.23 3.14
N SER A 120 9.13 2.87 3.02
CA SER A 120 8.20 3.02 4.13
C SER A 120 7.13 1.94 4.15
N LEU A 121 6.58 1.72 5.34
CA LEU A 121 5.42 0.90 5.63
C LEU A 121 4.46 1.68 6.51
N SER A 122 3.21 1.71 6.13
CA SER A 122 2.14 2.35 6.89
C SER A 122 1.02 1.36 7.16
N PHE A 123 0.37 1.51 8.29
CA PHE A 123 -0.86 0.80 8.60
C PHE A 123 -1.83 1.75 9.28
N PHE A 124 -2.81 2.20 8.54
CA PHE A 124 -3.92 2.97 9.08
C PHE A 124 -4.86 2.03 9.80
N VAL A 125 -5.16 2.34 11.05
CA VAL A 125 -6.05 1.52 11.89
C VAL A 125 -7.37 2.24 12.13
N SER A 126 -8.46 1.48 12.19
CA SER A 126 -9.79 2.03 12.44
C SER A 126 -10.69 1.07 13.22
N ASP A 127 -11.69 1.63 13.88
CA ASP A 127 -12.80 0.92 14.48
C ASP A 127 -14.02 1.07 13.57
N ASN A 128 -14.52 -0.03 13.02
CA ASN A 128 -15.70 0.01 12.16
C ASN A 128 -17.03 -0.06 12.93
N GLN A 129 -16.99 -0.26 14.26
CA GLN A 129 -18.16 -0.30 15.11
C GLN A 129 -18.51 1.07 15.70
N THR A 130 -17.55 1.99 15.68
CA THR A 130 -17.76 3.34 16.22
C THR A 130 -18.28 4.26 15.14
N THR A 131 -19.53 4.65 15.25
CA THR A 131 -20.09 5.82 14.56
C THR A 131 -19.83 7.05 15.41
N SER A 132 -18.66 7.66 15.28
CA SER A 132 -18.44 8.98 15.86
C SER A 132 -19.08 10.03 14.97
N LEU A 133 -20.04 10.79 15.52
CA LEU A 133 -20.47 12.02 14.87
C LEU A 133 -19.28 12.99 14.88
N ILE A 134 -19.02 13.61 13.74
CA ILE A 134 -18.05 14.70 13.69
C ILE A 134 -18.64 15.86 14.48
N ASP A 135 -17.98 16.27 15.54
CA ASP A 135 -18.32 17.52 16.20
C ASP A 135 -17.82 18.68 15.35
N MET A 136 -18.72 19.23 14.57
CA MET A 136 -18.42 20.36 13.68
C MET A 136 -17.96 21.60 14.46
N ASN A 137 -18.28 21.71 15.75
CA ASN A 137 -17.84 22.82 16.59
C ASN A 137 -16.40 22.64 17.09
N ALA A 138 -15.90 21.39 17.10
CA ALA A 138 -14.52 21.10 17.47
C ALA A 138 -13.55 21.24 16.30
N ILE A 139 -14.04 21.48 15.08
CA ILE A 139 -13.18 21.74 13.91
C ILE A 139 -12.59 23.15 14.04
N VAL A 140 -11.32 23.20 14.36
CA VAL A 140 -10.56 24.45 14.35
C VAL A 140 -10.27 24.81 12.90
N ASN A 141 -10.80 25.95 12.46
CA ASN A 141 -10.58 26.44 11.10
C ASN A 141 -9.34 27.36 11.04
N ASP A 142 -8.17 26.77 11.24
CA ASP A 142 -6.86 27.45 11.12
C ASP A 142 -6.30 27.42 9.69
N ASN A 143 -7.08 26.90 8.76
CA ASN A 143 -6.66 26.80 7.37
C ASN A 143 -6.76 28.15 6.67
N PRO A 144 -5.90 28.45 5.70
CA PRO A 144 -6.09 29.58 4.82
C PRO A 144 -7.45 29.51 4.14
N ALA A 145 -8.04 30.69 3.86
CA ALA A 145 -9.42 30.79 3.37
C ALA A 145 -9.69 29.98 2.10
N GLU A 146 -8.66 29.80 1.27
CA GLU A 146 -8.73 28.99 0.04
C GLU A 146 -7.34 28.53 -0.36
N ILE A 147 -7.22 27.25 -0.76
CA ILE A 147 -6.03 26.69 -1.40
C ILE A 147 -6.46 26.05 -2.71
N PHE A 148 -5.92 26.55 -3.82
CA PHE A 148 -6.11 25.97 -5.14
C PHE A 148 -4.81 25.32 -5.61
N ILE A 149 -4.86 24.01 -5.83
CA ILE A 149 -3.77 23.23 -6.43
C ILE A 149 -4.17 22.92 -7.87
N PRO A 150 -3.52 23.53 -8.88
CA PRO A 150 -3.85 23.25 -10.27
C PRO A 150 -3.53 21.80 -10.60
N THR A 151 -4.52 21.07 -11.08
CA THR A 151 -4.40 19.68 -11.44
C THR A 151 -4.94 19.46 -12.85
N THR A 152 -4.20 18.76 -13.71
CA THR A 152 -4.67 18.42 -15.04
C THR A 152 -5.76 17.37 -14.93
N PHE A 153 -6.97 17.70 -15.40
CA PHE A 153 -8.08 16.74 -15.43
C PHE A 153 -7.83 15.67 -16.48
N ILE A 154 -8.01 14.41 -16.10
CA ILE A 154 -7.93 13.24 -16.97
C ILE A 154 -9.26 12.49 -16.89
N TYR A 155 -9.93 12.36 -18.05
CA TYR A 155 -11.18 11.62 -18.15
C TYR A 155 -10.87 10.13 -18.35
N GLN A 156 -11.15 9.29 -17.34
CA GLN A 156 -10.76 7.88 -17.32
C GLN A 156 -11.28 7.06 -18.51
N TYR A 157 -12.50 7.31 -18.98
CA TYR A 157 -13.05 6.64 -20.17
C TYR A 157 -12.40 7.13 -21.48
N GLY A 158 -11.72 8.27 -21.46
CA GLY A 158 -10.89 8.76 -22.56
C GLY A 158 -9.48 8.19 -22.54
N VAL A 159 -9.03 7.65 -21.40
CA VAL A 159 -7.77 6.91 -21.29
C VAL A 159 -7.88 5.58 -22.05
N ASP A 160 -8.91 4.81 -21.75
CA ASP A 160 -9.23 3.59 -22.46
C ASP A 160 -10.74 3.26 -22.31
N PRO A 161 -11.46 2.94 -23.41
CA PRO A 161 -12.88 2.67 -23.36
C PRO A 161 -13.24 1.30 -22.76
N ILE A 162 -12.29 0.37 -22.66
CA ILE A 162 -12.53 -0.99 -22.16
C ILE A 162 -12.38 -1.01 -20.64
N ILE A 163 -11.23 -0.55 -20.13
CA ILE A 163 -10.91 -0.57 -18.68
C ILE A 163 -11.30 0.74 -17.98
N GLY A 164 -11.78 1.73 -18.71
CA GLY A 164 -12.10 3.07 -18.18
C GLY A 164 -13.05 3.06 -16.98
N GLY A 165 -13.92 2.05 -16.86
CA GLY A 165 -14.81 1.88 -15.71
C GLY A 165 -14.09 1.52 -14.41
N ASP A 166 -12.89 0.93 -14.48
CA ASP A 166 -12.19 0.28 -13.36
C ASP A 166 -10.91 1.01 -12.94
N ILE A 167 -10.52 2.09 -13.64
CA ILE A 167 -9.25 2.81 -13.45
C ILE A 167 -9.40 4.16 -12.75
N CYS A 168 -10.45 4.41 -11.99
CA CYS A 168 -10.67 5.70 -11.34
C CYS A 168 -9.53 6.05 -10.36
N SER A 169 -9.07 5.10 -9.57
CA SER A 169 -7.99 5.30 -8.59
C SER A 169 -6.65 5.56 -9.26
N PRO A 170 -6.14 4.73 -10.17
CA PRO A 170 -4.89 5.00 -10.88
C PRO A 170 -4.94 6.29 -11.72
N THR A 171 -6.07 6.62 -12.35
CA THR A 171 -6.22 7.88 -13.08
C THR A 171 -6.13 9.09 -12.15
N SER A 172 -6.77 9.02 -10.98
CA SER A 172 -6.68 10.10 -9.98
C SER A 172 -5.24 10.32 -9.49
N VAL A 173 -4.50 9.25 -9.24
CA VAL A 173 -3.09 9.35 -8.84
C VAL A 173 -2.21 9.85 -9.99
N SER A 174 -2.51 9.49 -11.23
CA SER A 174 -1.84 10.08 -12.40
C SER A 174 -2.04 11.60 -12.50
N MET A 175 -3.24 12.11 -12.16
CA MET A 175 -3.47 13.55 -12.05
C MET A 175 -2.64 14.19 -10.93
N ILE A 176 -2.52 13.51 -9.78
CA ILE A 176 -1.66 13.98 -8.67
C ILE A 176 -0.20 14.04 -9.11
N LEU A 177 0.34 12.99 -9.72
CA LEU A 177 1.71 12.97 -10.24
C LEU A 177 1.96 14.15 -11.20
N LYS A 178 1.04 14.41 -12.12
CA LYS A 178 1.13 15.56 -13.04
C LYS A 178 1.10 16.91 -12.32
N SER A 179 0.40 17.04 -11.20
CA SER A 179 0.43 18.27 -10.40
C SER A 179 1.79 18.52 -9.73
N TYR A 180 2.62 17.50 -9.58
CA TYR A 180 4.02 17.57 -9.16
C TYR A 180 5.00 17.67 -10.34
N ASN A 181 4.50 17.90 -11.57
CA ASN A 181 5.28 17.94 -12.82
C ASN A 181 5.99 16.60 -13.14
N ILE A 182 5.39 15.50 -12.72
CA ILE A 182 5.83 14.16 -13.05
C ILE A 182 4.99 13.65 -14.22
N GLU A 183 5.63 13.47 -15.38
CA GLU A 183 4.94 12.94 -16.56
C GLU A 183 4.69 11.43 -16.39
N VAL A 184 3.45 11.04 -16.63
CA VAL A 184 2.99 9.67 -16.56
C VAL A 184 1.92 9.41 -17.61
N ASP A 185 1.98 8.24 -18.22
CA ASP A 185 0.89 7.72 -19.07
C ASP A 185 -0.17 7.08 -18.15
N PRO A 186 -1.40 7.61 -18.06
CA PRO A 186 -2.43 7.07 -17.19
C PRO A 186 -2.84 5.64 -17.52
N TYR A 187 -2.78 5.25 -18.79
CA TYR A 187 -3.08 3.89 -19.22
C TYR A 187 -2.03 2.90 -18.71
N GLN A 188 -0.75 3.20 -18.95
CA GLN A 188 0.33 2.36 -18.46
C GLN A 188 0.35 2.32 -16.92
N PHE A 189 0.12 3.46 -16.26
CA PHE A 189 0.03 3.50 -14.80
C PHE A 189 -1.07 2.57 -14.27
N ALA A 190 -2.23 2.53 -14.93
CA ALA A 190 -3.31 1.62 -14.57
C ALA A 190 -2.91 0.15 -14.78
N LEU A 191 -2.28 -0.18 -15.91
CA LEU A 191 -1.79 -1.54 -16.17
C LEU A 191 -0.76 -2.01 -15.13
N ASP A 192 0.14 -1.13 -14.71
CA ASP A 192 1.16 -1.43 -13.71
C ASP A 192 0.56 -1.71 -12.32
N THR A 193 -0.62 -1.17 -12.03
CA THR A 193 -1.34 -1.41 -10.77
C THR A 193 -2.29 -2.60 -10.83
N HIS A 194 -2.50 -3.19 -11.99
CA HIS A 194 -3.41 -4.33 -12.13
C HIS A 194 -3.00 -5.50 -11.24
N ASP A 195 -3.94 -6.00 -10.45
CA ASP A 195 -3.77 -7.24 -9.68
C ASP A 195 -4.42 -8.39 -10.46
N PRO A 196 -3.63 -9.37 -10.92
CA PRO A 196 -4.14 -10.43 -11.79
C PRO A 196 -4.99 -11.47 -11.06
N TYR A 197 -4.94 -11.51 -9.72
CA TYR A 197 -5.77 -12.43 -8.96
C TYR A 197 -7.19 -11.90 -8.76
N PHE A 198 -7.30 -10.64 -8.36
CA PHE A 198 -8.59 -9.99 -8.15
C PHE A 198 -9.16 -9.37 -9.42
N ASP A 199 -8.36 -9.32 -10.51
CA ASP A 199 -8.71 -8.63 -11.77
C ASP A 199 -9.12 -7.17 -11.53
N MET A 200 -8.31 -6.46 -10.74
CA MET A 200 -8.59 -5.10 -10.28
C MET A 200 -7.42 -4.14 -10.55
N PHE A 201 -7.73 -2.93 -11.01
CA PHE A 201 -6.76 -1.85 -11.24
C PHE A 201 -6.64 -0.87 -10.08
N GLY A 202 -7.59 -0.87 -9.17
CA GLY A 202 -7.77 0.15 -8.14
C GLY A 202 -7.37 -0.27 -6.72
N ILE A 203 -6.60 -1.33 -6.54
CA ILE A 203 -6.13 -1.76 -5.22
C ILE A 203 -5.20 -0.68 -4.67
N TRP A 204 -5.66 0.04 -3.64
CA TRP A 204 -5.03 1.25 -3.15
C TRP A 204 -3.56 1.11 -2.74
N PRO A 205 -3.13 0.06 -2.02
CA PRO A 205 -1.71 -0.12 -1.71
C PRO A 205 -0.83 -0.24 -2.96
N ARG A 206 -1.33 -0.87 -4.03
CA ARG A 206 -0.59 -0.99 -5.30
C ARG A 206 -0.52 0.34 -6.04
N VAL A 207 -1.61 1.13 -6.00
CA VAL A 207 -1.64 2.46 -6.61
C VAL A 207 -0.65 3.40 -5.92
N VAL A 208 -0.61 3.38 -4.58
CA VAL A 208 0.37 4.14 -3.78
C VAL A 208 1.79 3.67 -4.07
N GLN A 209 2.01 2.36 -4.14
CA GLN A 209 3.31 1.80 -4.47
C GLN A 209 3.77 2.19 -5.88
N ASN A 210 2.87 2.16 -6.87
CA ASN A 210 3.24 2.58 -8.22
C ASN A 210 3.63 4.07 -8.27
N ALA A 211 2.96 4.93 -7.49
CA ALA A 211 3.36 6.32 -7.36
C ALA A 211 4.78 6.48 -6.77
N SER A 212 5.18 5.57 -5.88
CA SER A 212 6.54 5.56 -5.32
C SER A 212 7.62 5.23 -6.35
N GLU A 213 7.32 4.45 -7.37
CA GLU A 213 8.25 4.22 -8.50
C GLU A 213 8.55 5.52 -9.28
N PHE A 214 7.65 6.49 -9.20
CA PHE A 214 7.82 7.85 -9.77
C PHE A 214 8.37 8.85 -8.75
N GLY A 215 8.79 8.40 -7.56
CA GLY A 215 9.37 9.24 -6.51
C GLY A 215 8.37 9.99 -5.62
N LEU A 216 7.10 9.61 -5.63
CA LEU A 216 6.06 10.21 -4.81
C LEU A 216 5.56 9.24 -3.73
N ASP A 217 6.09 9.36 -2.53
CA ASP A 217 5.66 8.53 -1.40
C ASP A 217 4.30 8.97 -0.87
N GLY A 218 3.48 8.00 -0.50
CA GLY A 218 2.14 8.21 0.01
C GLY A 218 1.72 7.15 1.03
N ALA A 219 0.53 7.28 1.56
CA ALA A 219 -0.08 6.28 2.42
C ALA A 219 -1.59 6.18 2.17
N VAL A 220 -2.13 4.99 2.31
CA VAL A 220 -3.57 4.80 2.30
C VAL A 220 -4.12 5.18 3.68
N THR A 221 -5.09 6.07 3.71
CA THR A 221 -5.72 6.54 4.96
C THR A 221 -7.20 6.79 4.72
N ARG A 222 -7.95 6.88 5.80
CA ARG A 222 -9.37 7.20 5.77
C ARG A 222 -9.63 8.42 6.63
N TYR A 223 -10.16 9.45 6.03
CA TYR A 223 -10.64 10.64 6.74
C TYR A 223 -12.12 10.50 7.06
N ARG A 224 -12.54 11.05 8.19
CA ARG A 224 -13.93 11.15 8.61
C ARG A 224 -14.35 12.61 8.61
#